data_08a8e174ae0a18890b9bb2281e77326f
#
_entry.id   08a8e174ae0a18890b9bb2281e77326f
#
_cell.length_a   1.000
_cell.length_b   1.000
_cell.length_c   1.000
_cell.angle_alpha   90.00
_cell.angle_beta   90.00
_cell.angle_gamma   90.00
#
_symmetry.space_group_name_H-M   'P 1'
#
loop_
_entity.id
_entity.type
_entity.pdbx_description
1 polymer ?
#
loop_
_entity_poly.entity_id
_entity_poly.type
_entity_poly.pdbx_seq_one_letter_code
_entity_poly.pdbx_strand_id
1 'polypeptide(L)'
;DCGIVCVMSGDFVQRGDFAVVGKRARAAAAVRSGADLVLELPLPWAVASAEEFAFGAVYALAASGVVDWLAFGSECGETKLLDGLAAALLDERFPALLREELRVGDSFAAARQRAAARLSPDAQLLESPNNILGVEYCKSLRRLGSSVRPLAFPRRGSQHDSLDCRTRFPSASAVRFLLREGKRAQALDLMAPVMADAFRNEEAAGRAPVFREGCERAILARLRSMSRDDFAALDLGREGVGNRLWQARGEPSLERVLERAKTKRYPLARLRRMILWAYLGVLPGEWAHPLYLRPLAANRTGRLLLARMRSAELPVLTKAAQVRKLPDSSRRLFSLETRAADLFALAYPNLAASLAGDEWRAGPVML
;
A
#
# COMPACT_ATOMS: atom_id res chain seq x y z
N ASP A 1 6.19 20.22 -21.58
CA ASP A 1 5.61 20.15 -20.22
C ASP A 1 5.44 18.68 -19.83
N CYS A 2 5.87 18.33 -18.63
CA CYS A 2 5.76 16.98 -18.08
C CYS A 2 4.62 16.94 -17.06
N GLY A 3 3.67 15.98 -17.19
CA GLY A 3 2.63 15.77 -16.21
C GLY A 3 3.07 14.76 -15.15
N ILE A 4 2.69 14.97 -13.89
CA ILE A 4 3.02 14.11 -12.76
C ILE A 4 1.80 13.30 -12.33
N VAL A 5 1.85 11.98 -12.56
CA VAL A 5 0.84 11.02 -12.11
C VAL A 5 1.35 10.27 -10.88
N CYS A 6 0.60 10.32 -9.78
CA CYS A 6 0.90 9.55 -8.58
C CYS A 6 -0.08 8.38 -8.43
N VAL A 7 0.42 7.19 -8.10
CA VAL A 7 -0.40 6.09 -7.59
C VAL A 7 -0.25 6.04 -6.07
N MET A 8 -1.35 6.07 -5.36
CA MET A 8 -1.38 6.18 -3.90
C MET A 8 -2.31 5.13 -3.29
N SER A 9 -1.86 4.48 -2.22
CA SER A 9 -2.74 3.63 -1.41
C SER A 9 -3.97 4.40 -0.94
N GLY A 10 -5.12 3.76 -0.95
CA GLY A 10 -6.37 4.27 -0.41
C GLY A 10 -6.31 4.47 1.11
N ASP A 11 -7.37 4.15 1.81
CA ASP A 11 -7.48 4.38 3.26
C ASP A 11 -6.66 3.40 4.12
N PHE A 12 -6.13 2.34 3.50
CA PHE A 12 -5.26 1.35 4.14
C PHE A 12 -3.91 1.28 3.41
N VAL A 13 -2.85 1.02 4.16
CA VAL A 13 -1.47 1.12 3.65
C VAL A 13 -0.73 -0.20 3.75
N GLN A 14 0.30 -0.36 2.93
CA GLN A 14 1.12 -1.58 2.77
C GLN A 14 1.65 -2.17 4.09
N ARG A 15 1.85 -1.35 5.11
CA ARG A 15 2.32 -1.80 6.43
C ARG A 15 1.28 -2.59 7.22
N GLY A 16 0.07 -2.76 6.68
CA GLY A 16 -1.06 -3.38 7.37
C GLY A 16 -1.63 -2.45 8.46
N ASP A 17 -1.77 -1.17 8.13
CA ASP A 17 -2.28 -0.15 9.04
C ASP A 17 -3.27 0.77 8.31
N PHE A 18 -3.98 1.58 9.06
CA PHE A 18 -4.87 2.63 8.57
C PHE A 18 -4.05 3.87 8.16
N ALA A 19 -4.49 4.58 7.13
CA ALA A 19 -3.98 5.90 6.84
C ALA A 19 -4.49 6.88 7.91
N VAL A 20 -3.63 7.80 8.37
CA VAL A 20 -3.98 8.75 9.44
C VAL A 20 -5.03 9.77 8.99
N VAL A 21 -5.10 10.00 7.68
CA VAL A 21 -6.05 10.92 7.02
C VAL A 21 -6.63 10.21 5.80
N GLY A 22 -7.91 10.42 5.54
CA GLY A 22 -8.64 9.81 4.43
C GLY A 22 -8.00 10.07 3.05
N LYS A 23 -8.20 9.16 2.14
CA LYS A 23 -7.52 9.13 0.82
C LYS A 23 -7.75 10.38 -0.02
N ARG A 24 -8.96 10.97 -0.02
CA ARG A 24 -9.27 12.15 -0.84
C ARG A 24 -8.56 13.40 -0.35
N ALA A 25 -8.48 13.59 0.97
CA ALA A 25 -7.74 14.70 1.56
C ALA A 25 -6.23 14.59 1.26
N ARG A 26 -5.65 13.37 1.35
CA ARG A 26 -4.26 13.12 0.98
C ARG A 26 -4.00 13.32 -0.51
N ALA A 27 -4.92 12.88 -1.37
CA ALA A 27 -4.81 13.07 -2.82
C ALA A 27 -4.88 14.54 -3.20
N ALA A 28 -5.80 15.31 -2.61
CA ALA A 28 -5.90 16.74 -2.82
C ALA A 28 -4.62 17.47 -2.34
N ALA A 29 -4.07 17.07 -1.19
CA ALA A 29 -2.80 17.60 -0.70
C ALA A 29 -1.64 17.27 -1.66
N ALA A 30 -1.58 16.06 -2.22
CA ALA A 30 -0.57 15.67 -3.20
C ALA A 30 -0.65 16.53 -4.48
N VAL A 31 -1.86 16.80 -4.98
CA VAL A 31 -2.04 17.67 -6.15
C VAL A 31 -1.62 19.11 -5.84
N ARG A 32 -1.98 19.66 -4.68
CA ARG A 32 -1.51 20.99 -4.24
C ARG A 32 0.01 21.05 -4.01
N SER A 33 0.65 19.89 -3.82
CA SER A 33 2.10 19.78 -3.63
C SER A 33 2.87 19.51 -4.95
N GLY A 34 2.18 19.52 -6.10
CA GLY A 34 2.82 19.42 -7.41
C GLY A 34 2.50 18.18 -8.24
N ALA A 35 1.71 17.24 -7.74
CA ALA A 35 1.14 16.19 -8.58
C ALA A 35 0.02 16.78 -9.46
N ASP A 36 -0.16 16.23 -10.67
CA ASP A 36 -1.25 16.65 -11.56
C ASP A 36 -2.46 15.72 -11.45
N LEU A 37 -2.20 14.44 -11.25
CA LEU A 37 -3.21 13.40 -11.14
C LEU A 37 -2.82 12.40 -10.07
N VAL A 38 -3.76 12.06 -9.19
CA VAL A 38 -3.59 10.98 -8.22
C VAL A 38 -4.58 9.87 -8.54
N LEU A 39 -4.05 8.67 -8.78
CA LEU A 39 -4.80 7.43 -8.96
C LEU A 39 -4.74 6.61 -7.67
N GLU A 40 -5.83 5.96 -7.33
CA GLU A 40 -5.88 5.01 -6.22
C GLU A 40 -5.24 3.68 -6.63
N LEU A 41 -4.33 3.16 -5.80
CA LEU A 41 -3.92 1.77 -5.87
C LEU A 41 -5.04 0.92 -5.25
N PRO A 42 -5.67 0.01 -6.01
CA PRO A 42 -6.77 -0.78 -5.49
C PRO A 42 -6.37 -1.59 -4.24
N LEU A 43 -7.34 -1.76 -3.34
CA LEU A 43 -7.14 -2.27 -1.99
C LEU A 43 -6.33 -3.56 -1.90
N PRO A 44 -6.57 -4.63 -2.71
CA PRO A 44 -5.80 -5.87 -2.60
C PRO A 44 -4.29 -5.65 -2.73
N TRP A 45 -3.86 -4.77 -3.64
CA TRP A 45 -2.44 -4.43 -3.86
C TRP A 45 -1.93 -3.43 -2.84
N ALA A 46 -2.75 -2.47 -2.42
CA ALA A 46 -2.37 -1.45 -1.43
C ALA A 46 -1.96 -2.05 -0.07
N VAL A 47 -2.53 -3.21 0.29
CA VAL A 47 -2.26 -3.92 1.55
C VAL A 47 -1.51 -5.24 1.36
N ALA A 48 -0.80 -5.41 0.26
CA ALA A 48 -0.08 -6.62 -0.10
C ALA A 48 1.42 -6.61 0.26
N SER A 49 2.13 -7.65 -0.14
CA SER A 49 3.61 -7.71 -0.08
C SER A 49 4.24 -6.62 -0.95
N ALA A 50 5.55 -6.38 -0.82
CA ALA A 50 6.25 -5.42 -1.68
C ALA A 50 6.13 -5.80 -3.17
N GLU A 51 6.18 -7.08 -3.51
CA GLU A 51 6.03 -7.59 -4.86
C GLU A 51 4.66 -7.27 -5.46
N GLU A 52 3.59 -7.65 -4.77
CA GLU A 52 2.21 -7.42 -5.23
C GLU A 52 1.84 -5.93 -5.23
N PHE A 53 2.30 -5.17 -4.22
CA PHE A 53 2.14 -3.72 -4.17
C PHE A 53 2.77 -3.04 -5.38
N ALA A 54 4.03 -3.38 -5.67
CA ALA A 54 4.76 -2.84 -6.81
C ALA A 54 4.09 -3.24 -8.13
N PHE A 55 3.70 -4.52 -8.26
CA PHE A 55 3.01 -5.01 -9.44
C PHE A 55 1.72 -4.25 -9.71
N GLY A 56 0.85 -4.10 -8.71
CA GLY A 56 -0.41 -3.37 -8.86
C GLY A 56 -0.22 -1.90 -9.24
N ALA A 57 0.78 -1.22 -8.64
CA ALA A 57 1.09 0.17 -8.95
C ALA A 57 1.64 0.32 -10.38
N VAL A 58 2.60 -0.52 -10.77
CA VAL A 58 3.21 -0.49 -12.11
C VAL A 58 2.19 -0.84 -13.17
N TYR A 59 1.34 -1.87 -12.92
CA TYR A 59 0.27 -2.24 -13.84
C TYR A 59 -0.70 -1.07 -14.07
N ALA A 60 -1.16 -0.42 -13.00
CA ALA A 60 -2.07 0.72 -13.13
C ALA A 60 -1.45 1.89 -13.92
N LEU A 61 -0.16 2.18 -13.71
CA LEU A 61 0.55 3.22 -14.46
C LEU A 61 0.75 2.84 -15.93
N ALA A 62 1.20 1.63 -16.22
CA ALA A 62 1.40 1.15 -17.58
C ALA A 62 0.08 1.11 -18.36
N ALA A 63 -0.97 0.52 -17.76
CA ALA A 63 -2.30 0.41 -18.37
C ALA A 63 -2.99 1.78 -18.57
N SER A 64 -2.52 2.85 -17.91
CA SER A 64 -3.01 4.21 -18.13
C SER A 64 -2.68 4.76 -19.53
N GLY A 65 -1.61 4.27 -20.16
CA GLY A 65 -1.15 4.69 -21.49
C GLY A 65 -0.60 6.13 -21.56
N VAL A 66 -0.36 6.79 -20.42
CA VAL A 66 0.08 8.20 -20.38
C VAL A 66 1.38 8.41 -19.59
N VAL A 67 2.02 7.33 -19.14
CA VAL A 67 3.21 7.37 -18.31
C VAL A 67 4.43 6.88 -19.10
N ASP A 68 5.46 7.70 -19.21
CA ASP A 68 6.73 7.37 -19.87
C ASP A 68 7.81 6.94 -18.87
N TRP A 69 7.77 7.49 -17.64
CA TRP A 69 8.77 7.27 -16.61
C TRP A 69 8.14 6.94 -15.27
N LEU A 70 8.68 5.92 -14.60
CA LEU A 70 8.35 5.58 -13.23
C LEU A 70 9.45 6.08 -12.29
N ALA A 71 9.19 7.20 -11.62
CA ALA A 71 10.11 7.80 -10.66
C ALA A 71 9.85 7.29 -9.24
N PHE A 72 10.90 6.89 -8.52
CA PHE A 72 10.82 6.43 -7.14
C PHE A 72 12.10 6.68 -6.34
N GLY A 73 11.97 6.81 -5.02
CA GLY A 73 13.11 6.96 -4.13
C GLY A 73 13.63 5.62 -3.62
N SER A 74 14.95 5.42 -3.62
CA SER A 74 15.61 4.24 -3.05
C SER A 74 16.82 4.64 -2.24
N GLU A 75 17.33 3.76 -1.40
CA GLU A 75 18.51 4.05 -0.59
C GLU A 75 19.77 4.17 -1.46
N CYS A 76 19.92 3.34 -2.49
CA CYS A 76 21.07 3.41 -3.40
C CYS A 76 20.93 4.52 -4.47
N GLY A 77 19.70 4.87 -4.88
CA GLY A 77 19.45 5.87 -5.94
C GLY A 77 19.90 5.48 -7.36
N GLU A 78 20.34 4.23 -7.56
CA GLU A 78 20.97 3.74 -8.79
C GLU A 78 20.04 2.81 -9.57
N THR A 79 19.38 3.35 -10.60
CA THR A 79 18.41 2.60 -11.43
C THR A 79 19.01 1.34 -12.02
N LYS A 80 20.24 1.41 -12.54
CA LYS A 80 20.90 0.26 -13.21
C LYS A 80 21.11 -0.92 -12.26
N LEU A 81 21.53 -0.65 -11.01
CA LEU A 81 21.74 -1.71 -10.01
C LEU A 81 20.43 -2.38 -9.63
N LEU A 82 19.38 -1.59 -9.39
CA LEU A 82 18.04 -2.11 -9.04
C LEU A 82 17.45 -2.92 -10.19
N ASP A 83 17.58 -2.47 -11.42
CA ASP A 83 17.08 -3.15 -12.60
C ASP A 83 17.89 -4.41 -12.93
N GLY A 84 19.21 -4.39 -12.74
CA GLY A 84 20.07 -5.57 -12.86
C GLY A 84 19.69 -6.65 -11.84
N LEU A 85 19.45 -6.26 -10.59
CA LEU A 85 19.00 -7.19 -9.55
C LEU A 85 17.58 -7.71 -9.83
N ALA A 86 16.69 -6.89 -10.38
CA ALA A 86 15.37 -7.33 -10.83
C ALA A 86 15.45 -8.40 -11.93
N ALA A 87 16.38 -8.26 -12.87
CA ALA A 87 16.65 -9.27 -13.90
C ALA A 87 17.14 -10.59 -13.27
N ALA A 88 18.06 -10.53 -12.30
CA ALA A 88 18.54 -11.71 -11.57
C ALA A 88 17.42 -12.44 -10.83
N LEU A 89 16.46 -11.71 -10.23
CA LEU A 89 15.29 -12.31 -9.56
C LEU A 89 14.27 -12.92 -10.55
N LEU A 90 14.35 -12.58 -11.82
CA LEU A 90 13.52 -13.17 -12.91
C LEU A 90 14.25 -14.29 -13.66
N ASP A 91 15.52 -14.56 -13.35
CA ASP A 91 16.28 -15.66 -13.93
C ASP A 91 15.59 -17.01 -13.63
N GLU A 92 15.53 -17.89 -14.64
CA GLU A 92 14.89 -19.22 -14.52
C GLU A 92 15.49 -20.10 -13.41
N ARG A 93 16.75 -19.87 -13.03
CA ARG A 93 17.45 -20.57 -11.95
C ARG A 93 17.03 -20.09 -10.56
N PHE A 94 16.53 -18.84 -10.44
CA PHE A 94 16.24 -18.23 -9.15
C PHE A 94 15.24 -19.02 -8.28
N PRO A 95 14.13 -19.57 -8.82
CA PRO A 95 13.19 -20.36 -8.00
C PRO A 95 13.80 -21.62 -7.39
N ALA A 96 14.74 -22.27 -8.09
CA ALA A 96 15.45 -23.44 -7.56
C ALA A 96 16.39 -23.05 -6.44
N LEU A 97 17.19 -21.99 -6.64
CA LEU A 97 18.10 -21.42 -5.65
C LEU A 97 17.35 -20.97 -4.38
N LEU A 98 16.23 -20.29 -4.54
CA LEU A 98 15.40 -19.86 -3.42
C LEU A 98 14.85 -21.03 -2.61
N ARG A 99 14.40 -22.10 -3.27
CA ARG A 99 13.92 -23.32 -2.57
C ARG A 99 15.05 -24.00 -1.78
N GLU A 100 16.26 -24.02 -2.31
CA GLU A 100 17.45 -24.53 -1.63
C GLU A 100 17.73 -23.74 -0.36
N GLU A 101 17.79 -22.41 -0.45
CA GLU A 101 18.04 -21.50 0.66
C GLU A 101 16.95 -21.53 1.76
N LEU A 102 15.69 -21.73 1.36
CA LEU A 102 14.58 -21.86 2.32
C LEU A 102 14.65 -23.12 3.19
N ARG A 103 15.35 -24.18 2.74
CA ARG A 103 15.56 -25.39 3.54
C ARG A 103 16.47 -25.17 4.76
N VAL A 104 17.29 -24.13 4.75
CA VAL A 104 18.16 -23.74 5.87
C VAL A 104 17.34 -23.26 7.10
N GLY A 105 16.03 -22.94 6.91
CA GLY A 105 15.14 -22.62 8.03
C GLY A 105 15.12 -21.15 8.45
N ASP A 106 15.80 -20.28 7.73
CA ASP A 106 15.81 -18.83 7.97
C ASP A 106 14.54 -18.12 7.49
N SER A 107 14.49 -16.80 7.69
CA SER A 107 13.43 -15.97 7.14
C SER A 107 13.43 -15.96 5.61
N PHE A 108 12.26 -15.79 4.99
CA PHE A 108 12.15 -15.64 3.54
C PHE A 108 13.06 -14.53 2.99
N ALA A 109 13.20 -13.41 3.69
CA ALA A 109 14.05 -12.30 3.26
C ALA A 109 15.54 -12.71 3.20
N ALA A 110 16.04 -13.41 4.21
CA ALA A 110 17.43 -13.89 4.24
C ALA A 110 17.67 -14.95 3.15
N ALA A 111 16.76 -15.93 3.00
CA ALA A 111 16.85 -16.94 1.95
C ALA A 111 16.83 -16.32 0.55
N ARG A 112 15.95 -15.33 0.33
CA ARG A 112 15.85 -14.59 -0.95
C ARG A 112 17.14 -13.84 -1.27
N GLN A 113 17.75 -13.18 -0.28
CA GLN A 113 19.00 -12.45 -0.47
C GLN A 113 20.15 -13.39 -0.82
N ARG A 114 20.31 -14.53 -0.11
CA ARG A 114 21.35 -15.53 -0.42
C ARG A 114 21.16 -16.14 -1.80
N ALA A 115 19.92 -16.48 -2.18
CA ALA A 115 19.63 -16.97 -3.52
C ALA A 115 19.99 -15.93 -4.59
N ALA A 116 19.66 -14.65 -4.36
CA ALA A 116 20.00 -13.56 -5.25
C ALA A 116 21.52 -13.35 -5.37
N ALA A 117 22.27 -13.51 -4.28
CA ALA A 117 23.73 -13.37 -4.26
C ALA A 117 24.45 -14.40 -5.16
N ARG A 118 23.81 -15.52 -5.47
CA ARG A 118 24.33 -16.51 -6.43
C ARG A 118 24.18 -16.08 -7.90
N LEU A 119 23.39 -15.02 -8.15
CA LEU A 119 23.09 -14.52 -9.51
C LEU A 119 23.51 -13.05 -9.72
N SER A 120 23.67 -12.28 -8.65
CA SER A 120 24.00 -10.86 -8.71
C SER A 120 24.88 -10.45 -7.53
N PRO A 121 25.96 -9.68 -7.77
CA PRO A 121 26.79 -9.13 -6.69
C PRO A 121 26.04 -8.07 -5.86
N ASP A 122 24.92 -7.53 -6.36
CA ASP A 122 24.17 -6.44 -5.75
C ASP A 122 23.07 -6.93 -4.79
N ALA A 123 23.05 -8.22 -4.44
CA ALA A 123 22.01 -8.83 -3.59
C ALA A 123 21.85 -8.16 -2.21
N GLN A 124 22.91 -7.50 -1.67
CA GLN A 124 22.84 -6.70 -0.44
C GLN A 124 21.84 -5.54 -0.52
N LEU A 125 21.48 -5.07 -1.71
CA LEU A 125 20.44 -4.04 -1.88
C LEU A 125 19.07 -4.51 -1.34
N LEU A 126 18.85 -5.83 -1.24
CA LEU A 126 17.64 -6.40 -0.65
C LEU A 126 17.56 -6.30 0.89
N GLU A 127 18.54 -5.68 1.55
CA GLU A 127 18.50 -5.36 2.99
C GLU A 127 17.70 -4.07 3.27
N SER A 128 17.57 -3.20 2.28
CA SER A 128 16.97 -1.88 2.44
C SER A 128 15.56 -1.83 1.85
N PRO A 129 14.56 -1.36 2.62
CA PRO A 129 13.15 -1.49 2.24
C PRO A 129 12.75 -0.72 0.98
N ASN A 130 13.34 0.45 0.69
CA ASN A 130 13.02 1.17 -0.54
C ASN A 130 13.81 0.64 -1.74
N ASN A 131 15.00 0.06 -1.55
CA ASN A 131 15.67 -0.71 -2.59
C ASN A 131 14.84 -1.94 -2.96
N ILE A 132 14.28 -2.67 -1.97
CA ILE A 132 13.35 -3.80 -2.24
C ILE A 132 12.20 -3.33 -3.13
N LEU A 133 11.52 -2.23 -2.78
CA LEU A 133 10.44 -1.69 -3.61
C LEU A 133 10.93 -1.29 -5.00
N GLY A 134 12.09 -0.64 -5.11
CA GLY A 134 12.71 -0.28 -6.39
C GLY A 134 12.97 -1.49 -7.28
N VAL A 135 13.51 -2.56 -6.72
CA VAL A 135 13.72 -3.84 -7.43
C VAL A 135 12.39 -4.44 -7.87
N GLU A 136 11.33 -4.42 -7.01
CA GLU A 136 10.01 -4.94 -7.37
C GLU A 136 9.34 -4.10 -8.46
N TYR A 137 9.54 -2.78 -8.49
CA TYR A 137 9.07 -1.93 -9.60
C TYR A 137 9.75 -2.29 -10.92
N CYS A 138 11.08 -2.40 -10.95
CA CYS A 138 11.83 -2.83 -12.13
C CYS A 138 11.41 -4.24 -12.57
N LYS A 139 11.26 -5.18 -11.63
CA LYS A 139 10.79 -6.55 -11.90
C LYS A 139 9.40 -6.54 -12.54
N SER A 140 8.49 -5.71 -12.03
CA SER A 140 7.12 -5.59 -12.57
C SER A 140 7.11 -5.01 -13.99
N LEU A 141 7.92 -3.99 -14.26
CA LEU A 141 8.09 -3.42 -15.62
C LEU A 141 8.58 -4.49 -16.61
N ARG A 142 9.57 -5.29 -16.21
CA ARG A 142 10.11 -6.40 -17.03
C ARG A 142 9.06 -7.49 -17.29
N ARG A 143 8.34 -7.92 -16.25
CA ARG A 143 7.27 -8.94 -16.37
C ARG A 143 6.14 -8.52 -17.30
N LEU A 144 5.82 -7.22 -17.31
CA LEU A 144 4.78 -6.65 -18.17
C LEU A 144 5.27 -6.33 -19.60
N GLY A 145 6.57 -6.42 -19.87
CA GLY A 145 7.13 -5.94 -21.14
C GLY A 145 6.82 -4.45 -21.37
N SER A 146 6.71 -3.67 -20.28
CA SER A 146 6.27 -2.28 -20.34
C SER A 146 7.33 -1.36 -20.96
N SER A 147 6.90 -0.38 -21.77
CA SER A 147 7.75 0.69 -22.29
C SER A 147 8.09 1.78 -21.27
N VAL A 148 7.43 1.78 -20.12
CA VAL A 148 7.69 2.73 -19.02
C VAL A 148 9.10 2.50 -18.47
N ARG A 149 9.88 3.57 -18.37
CA ARG A 149 11.29 3.50 -17.95
C ARG A 149 11.42 3.78 -16.44
N PRO A 150 12.15 2.97 -15.68
CA PRO A 150 12.39 3.24 -14.27
C PRO A 150 13.40 4.38 -14.08
N LEU A 151 13.20 5.19 -13.03
CA LEU A 151 14.09 6.28 -12.64
C LEU A 151 14.18 6.34 -11.11
N ALA A 152 15.29 5.87 -10.55
CA ALA A 152 15.56 5.90 -9.13
C ALA A 152 16.24 7.21 -8.72
N PHE A 153 15.85 7.73 -7.55
CA PHE A 153 16.49 8.87 -6.90
C PHE A 153 16.99 8.47 -5.51
N PRO A 154 18.17 8.96 -5.09
CA PRO A 154 18.64 8.72 -3.73
C PRO A 154 17.71 9.40 -2.72
N ARG A 155 17.25 8.64 -1.74
CA ARG A 155 16.42 9.17 -0.65
C ARG A 155 17.24 10.09 0.24
N ARG A 156 16.65 11.23 0.58
CA ARG A 156 17.19 12.17 1.57
C ARG A 156 16.33 12.15 2.83
N GLY A 157 16.97 12.24 4.00
CA GLY A 157 16.27 12.30 5.29
C GLY A 157 16.43 11.04 6.14
N SER A 158 15.49 10.84 7.06
CA SER A 158 15.54 9.72 8.02
C SER A 158 15.50 8.36 7.36
N GLN A 159 16.18 7.40 7.98
CA GLN A 159 16.01 5.99 7.62
C GLN A 159 14.53 5.57 7.75
N HIS A 160 14.18 4.55 6.97
CA HIS A 160 12.85 3.95 7.02
C HIS A 160 12.52 3.49 8.46
N ASP A 161 11.34 3.88 8.96
CA ASP A 161 10.87 3.62 10.34
C ASP A 161 11.65 4.29 11.48
N SER A 162 12.58 5.21 11.20
CA SER A 162 13.21 6.02 12.23
C SER A 162 12.14 6.86 12.97
N LEU A 163 12.18 6.88 14.28
CA LEU A 163 11.40 7.78 15.12
C LEU A 163 12.13 9.11 15.41
N ASP A 164 13.28 9.36 14.76
CA ASP A 164 14.02 10.61 14.93
C ASP A 164 13.27 11.76 14.26
N CYS A 165 12.78 12.67 15.09
CA CYS A 165 12.05 13.87 14.68
C CYS A 165 12.95 15.07 14.39
N ARG A 166 14.29 14.96 14.59
CA ARG A 166 15.25 16.08 14.45
C ARG A 166 15.77 16.25 13.03
N THR A 167 15.49 15.32 12.15
CA THR A 167 15.93 15.41 10.75
C THR A 167 15.05 16.35 9.95
N ARG A 168 15.61 17.01 8.93
CA ARG A 168 14.87 17.90 8.02
C ARG A 168 13.68 17.20 7.33
N PHE A 169 13.79 15.91 7.08
CA PHE A 169 12.76 15.08 6.46
C PHE A 169 12.47 13.84 7.33
N PRO A 170 11.62 13.98 8.35
CA PRO A 170 11.30 12.89 9.26
C PRO A 170 10.50 11.79 8.55
N SER A 171 10.52 10.59 9.11
CA SER A 171 9.72 9.48 8.58
C SER A 171 8.24 9.68 8.87
N ALA A 172 7.37 9.09 8.04
CA ALA A 172 5.94 9.04 8.32
C ALA A 172 5.63 8.28 9.64
N SER A 173 6.53 7.38 10.08
CA SER A 173 6.43 6.69 11.35
C SER A 173 6.64 7.63 12.53
N ALA A 174 7.58 8.57 12.44
CA ALA A 174 7.81 9.60 13.45
C ALA A 174 6.58 10.49 13.62
N VAL A 175 5.99 10.95 12.50
CA VAL A 175 4.77 11.78 12.54
C VAL A 175 3.60 11.02 13.18
N ARG A 176 3.39 9.76 12.80
CA ARG A 176 2.33 8.91 13.40
C ARG A 176 2.56 8.67 14.90
N PHE A 177 3.80 8.45 15.29
CA PHE A 177 4.16 8.30 16.69
C PHE A 177 3.80 9.55 17.51
N LEU A 178 4.20 10.74 17.05
CA LEU A 178 3.85 11.99 17.71
C LEU A 178 2.34 12.21 17.84
N LEU A 179 1.57 11.88 16.80
CA LEU A 179 0.11 11.97 16.84
C LEU A 179 -0.51 11.01 17.87
N ARG A 180 0.02 9.78 17.99
CA ARG A 180 -0.41 8.81 19.02
C ARG A 180 -0.09 9.28 20.44
N GLU A 181 1.07 9.95 20.62
CA GLU A 181 1.49 10.53 21.88
C GLU A 181 0.76 11.85 22.25
N GLY A 182 -0.20 12.28 21.44
CA GLY A 182 -0.89 13.56 21.64
C GLY A 182 -0.04 14.79 21.35
N LYS A 183 1.17 14.64 20.82
CA LYS A 183 2.11 15.72 20.48
C LYS A 183 1.76 16.34 19.13
N ARG A 184 0.50 16.81 19.01
CA ARG A 184 -0.11 17.27 17.76
C ARG A 184 0.67 18.43 17.11
N ALA A 185 1.04 19.44 17.86
CA ALA A 185 1.77 20.60 17.32
C ALA A 185 3.08 20.16 16.66
N GLN A 186 3.88 19.34 17.36
CA GLN A 186 5.14 18.81 16.83
C GLN A 186 4.92 17.94 15.57
N ALA A 187 3.85 17.13 15.55
CA ALA A 187 3.54 16.33 14.39
C ALA A 187 3.20 17.18 13.15
N LEU A 188 2.47 18.27 13.33
CA LEU A 188 2.10 19.21 12.25
C LEU A 188 3.31 19.98 11.72
N ASP A 189 4.23 20.38 12.59
CA ASP A 189 5.48 21.06 12.19
C ASP A 189 6.39 20.18 11.32
N LEU A 190 6.26 18.86 11.46
CA LEU A 190 7.00 17.89 10.64
C LEU A 190 6.31 17.53 9.32
N MET A 191 5.08 17.96 9.11
CA MET A 191 4.34 17.75 7.86
C MET A 191 4.66 18.85 6.85
N ALA A 192 4.55 18.53 5.56
CA ALA A 192 4.48 19.58 4.55
C ALA A 192 3.27 20.48 4.82
N PRO A 193 3.39 21.81 4.66
CA PRO A 193 2.32 22.77 5.03
C PRO A 193 0.95 22.39 4.47
N VAL A 194 0.89 22.01 3.19
CA VAL A 194 -0.35 21.58 2.52
C VAL A 194 -0.96 20.34 3.17
N MET A 195 -0.11 19.40 3.64
CA MET A 195 -0.59 18.19 4.33
C MET A 195 -1.05 18.50 5.75
N ALA A 196 -0.36 19.43 6.44
CA ALA A 196 -0.79 19.91 7.76
C ALA A 196 -2.15 20.60 7.69
N ASP A 197 -2.41 21.39 6.64
CA ASP A 197 -3.73 22.02 6.42
C ASP A 197 -4.82 20.99 6.12
N ALA A 198 -4.52 20.00 5.26
CA ALA A 198 -5.43 18.89 5.01
C ALA A 198 -5.77 18.13 6.31
N PHE A 199 -4.76 17.87 7.15
CA PHE A 199 -4.96 17.24 8.46
C PHE A 199 -5.87 18.08 9.36
N ARG A 200 -5.62 19.40 9.50
CA ARG A 200 -6.45 20.30 10.32
C ARG A 200 -7.91 20.32 9.87
N ASN A 201 -8.15 20.32 8.55
CA ASN A 201 -9.50 20.30 8.01
C ASN A 201 -10.22 18.98 8.32
N GLU A 202 -9.55 17.84 8.17
CA GLU A 202 -10.12 16.55 8.52
C GLU A 202 -10.33 16.39 10.04
N GLU A 203 -9.43 16.93 10.85
CA GLU A 203 -9.54 16.95 12.31
C GLU A 203 -10.74 17.81 12.75
N ALA A 204 -10.90 19.02 12.19
CA ALA A 204 -12.05 19.88 12.47
C ALA A 204 -13.39 19.22 12.07
N ALA A 205 -13.37 18.37 11.03
CA ALA A 205 -14.52 17.58 10.62
C ALA A 205 -14.70 16.28 11.45
N GLY A 206 -13.84 16.02 12.44
CA GLY A 206 -13.88 14.84 13.30
C GLY A 206 -13.44 13.53 12.61
N ARG A 207 -12.73 13.61 11.47
CA ARG A 207 -12.28 12.47 10.67
C ARG A 207 -10.79 12.15 10.76
N ALA A 208 -10.02 12.90 11.56
CA ALA A 208 -8.59 12.68 11.80
C ALA A 208 -8.24 13.00 13.27
N PRO A 209 -7.14 12.40 13.78
CA PRO A 209 -6.32 11.34 13.18
C PRO A 209 -7.01 9.97 13.21
N VAL A 210 -6.82 9.17 12.19
CA VAL A 210 -7.35 7.79 12.13
C VAL A 210 -6.27 6.80 12.53
N PHE A 211 -6.61 5.92 13.46
CA PHE A 211 -5.77 4.81 13.92
C PHE A 211 -6.59 3.53 14.01
N ARG A 212 -5.95 2.37 13.78
CA ARG A 212 -6.60 1.04 13.86
C ARG A 212 -7.19 0.77 15.25
N GLU A 213 -6.65 1.40 16.29
CA GLU A 213 -7.11 1.31 17.67
C GLU A 213 -8.56 1.76 17.80
N GLY A 214 -9.02 2.71 16.97
CA GLY A 214 -10.43 3.11 16.88
C GLY A 214 -11.37 1.99 16.43
N CYS A 215 -10.85 0.99 15.69
CA CYS A 215 -11.60 -0.18 15.23
C CYS A 215 -11.19 -1.50 15.94
N GLU A 216 -10.40 -1.45 17.00
CA GLU A 216 -9.85 -2.65 17.64
C GLU A 216 -10.91 -3.70 17.96
N ARG A 217 -12.02 -3.28 18.60
CA ARG A 217 -13.11 -4.19 18.97
C ARG A 217 -13.78 -4.81 17.74
N ALA A 218 -13.95 -4.05 16.66
CA ALA A 218 -14.53 -4.56 15.42
C ALA A 218 -13.59 -5.58 14.76
N ILE A 219 -12.29 -5.32 14.75
CA ILE A 219 -11.28 -6.25 14.25
C ILE A 219 -11.26 -7.53 15.08
N LEU A 220 -11.21 -7.42 16.41
CA LEU A 220 -11.24 -8.60 17.31
C LEU A 220 -12.52 -9.41 17.15
N ALA A 221 -13.68 -8.75 17.04
CA ALA A 221 -14.96 -9.43 16.79
C ALA A 221 -14.91 -10.22 15.47
N ARG A 222 -14.36 -9.61 14.41
CA ARG A 222 -14.18 -10.30 13.11
C ARG A 222 -13.26 -11.51 13.25
N LEU A 223 -12.08 -11.36 13.88
CA LEU A 223 -11.15 -12.48 14.07
C LEU A 223 -11.76 -13.63 14.87
N ARG A 224 -12.56 -13.34 15.90
CA ARG A 224 -13.22 -14.35 16.73
C ARG A 224 -14.36 -15.07 16.02
N SER A 225 -15.03 -14.43 15.07
CA SER A 225 -16.10 -15.01 14.26
C SER A 225 -15.62 -15.87 13.09
N MET A 226 -14.33 -15.80 12.72
CA MET A 226 -13.74 -16.56 11.62
C MET A 226 -13.45 -18.01 12.03
N SER A 227 -13.67 -18.93 11.09
CA SER A 227 -13.29 -20.33 11.20
C SER A 227 -11.79 -20.54 11.01
N ARG A 228 -11.30 -21.74 11.30
CA ARG A 228 -9.90 -22.12 11.03
C ARG A 228 -9.58 -22.09 9.53
N ASP A 229 -10.55 -22.49 8.71
CA ASP A 229 -10.40 -22.53 7.25
C ASP A 229 -10.34 -21.11 6.65
N ASP A 230 -11.07 -20.13 7.22
CA ASP A 230 -10.94 -18.74 6.83
C ASP A 230 -9.52 -18.22 7.07
N PHE A 231 -8.88 -18.58 8.19
CA PHE A 231 -7.49 -18.20 8.44
C PHE A 231 -6.50 -18.94 7.52
N ALA A 232 -6.77 -20.20 7.18
CA ALA A 232 -5.98 -20.94 6.22
C ALA A 232 -6.05 -20.31 4.81
N ALA A 233 -7.22 -19.81 4.40
CA ALA A 233 -7.40 -19.11 3.13
C ALA A 233 -6.57 -17.82 3.05
N LEU A 234 -6.41 -17.07 4.15
CA LEU A 234 -5.54 -15.89 4.20
C LEU A 234 -4.06 -16.21 3.98
N ASP A 235 -3.63 -17.42 4.30
CA ASP A 235 -2.24 -17.88 4.14
C ASP A 235 -2.03 -18.70 2.85
N LEU A 236 -3.07 -18.88 2.05
CA LEU A 236 -3.10 -19.81 0.92
C LEU A 236 -2.65 -21.23 1.32
N GLY A 237 -2.77 -21.60 2.59
CA GLY A 237 -2.39 -22.91 3.14
C GLY A 237 -0.89 -23.22 3.13
N ARG A 238 -0.03 -22.24 2.81
CA ARG A 238 1.37 -22.51 2.45
C ARG A 238 2.36 -22.55 3.60
N GLU A 239 2.15 -21.77 4.68
CA GLU A 239 3.23 -21.54 5.65
C GLU A 239 2.83 -21.70 7.12
N GLY A 240 1.55 -21.93 7.41
CA GLY A 240 1.06 -22.14 8.78
C GLY A 240 0.91 -20.86 9.62
N VAL A 241 1.12 -19.67 9.04
CA VAL A 241 0.89 -18.40 9.74
C VAL A 241 -0.59 -18.16 10.03
N GLY A 242 -1.48 -18.63 9.16
CA GLY A 242 -2.93 -18.61 9.38
C GLY A 242 -3.32 -19.38 10.65
N ASN A 243 -2.76 -20.58 10.87
CA ASN A 243 -3.01 -21.37 12.08
C ASN A 243 -2.51 -20.65 13.35
N ARG A 244 -1.39 -19.93 13.30
CA ARG A 244 -0.91 -19.14 14.44
C ARG A 244 -1.83 -17.99 14.78
N LEU A 245 -2.34 -17.27 13.79
CA LEU A 245 -3.34 -16.22 13.99
C LEU A 245 -4.65 -16.80 14.54
N TRP A 246 -5.09 -17.97 14.04
CA TRP A 246 -6.23 -18.70 14.59
C TRP A 246 -6.05 -18.99 16.07
N GLN A 247 -4.89 -19.50 16.49
CA GLN A 247 -4.59 -19.78 17.90
C GLN A 247 -4.55 -18.51 18.76
N ALA A 248 -4.13 -17.38 18.19
CA ALA A 248 -3.99 -16.10 18.88
C ALA A 248 -5.28 -15.26 18.90
N ARG A 249 -6.32 -15.59 18.10
CA ARG A 249 -7.51 -14.75 17.92
C ARG A 249 -8.33 -14.46 19.19
N GLY A 250 -8.15 -15.28 20.22
CA GLY A 250 -8.84 -15.13 21.50
C GLY A 250 -8.21 -14.11 22.45
N GLU A 251 -7.05 -13.56 22.11
CA GLU A 251 -6.35 -12.58 22.94
C GLU A 251 -7.17 -11.28 23.12
N PRO A 252 -6.99 -10.55 24.26
CA PRO A 252 -7.83 -9.41 24.62
C PRO A 252 -7.57 -8.15 23.78
N SER A 253 -6.41 -8.04 23.10
CA SER A 253 -6.04 -6.89 22.28
C SER A 253 -5.32 -7.34 21.01
N LEU A 254 -5.30 -6.46 19.99
CA LEU A 254 -4.56 -6.70 18.74
C LEU A 254 -3.04 -6.81 18.99
N GLU A 255 -2.53 -6.07 19.95
CA GLU A 255 -1.13 -6.14 20.31
C GLU A 255 -0.78 -7.55 20.84
N ARG A 256 -1.59 -8.09 21.74
CA ARG A 256 -1.41 -9.46 22.27
C ARG A 256 -1.60 -10.53 21.20
N VAL A 257 -2.55 -10.35 20.27
CA VAL A 257 -2.69 -11.22 19.09
C VAL A 257 -1.40 -11.24 18.27
N LEU A 258 -0.83 -10.06 17.98
CA LEU A 258 0.39 -9.93 17.21
C LEU A 258 1.61 -10.51 17.94
N GLU A 259 1.76 -10.25 19.23
CA GLU A 259 2.84 -10.80 20.07
C GLU A 259 2.82 -12.33 20.08
N ARG A 260 1.65 -12.93 20.31
CA ARG A 260 1.47 -14.39 20.36
C ARG A 260 1.69 -15.05 19.00
N ALA A 261 1.28 -14.41 17.91
CA ALA A 261 1.45 -14.94 16.57
C ALA A 261 2.86 -14.76 16.01
N LYS A 262 3.64 -13.76 16.48
CA LYS A 262 4.97 -13.39 15.99
C LYS A 262 5.99 -14.51 16.19
N THR A 263 6.85 -14.70 15.17
CA THR A 263 8.04 -15.57 15.23
C THR A 263 9.18 -14.93 14.45
N LYS A 264 10.39 -15.51 14.50
CA LYS A 264 11.50 -15.10 13.63
C LYS A 264 11.16 -15.24 12.15
N ARG A 265 10.34 -16.24 11.80
CA ARG A 265 9.92 -16.53 10.41
C ARG A 265 8.85 -15.55 9.88
N TYR A 266 7.97 -15.04 10.76
CA TYR A 266 6.84 -14.19 10.34
C TYR A 266 7.00 -12.75 10.83
N PRO A 267 7.43 -11.82 9.95
CA PRO A 267 7.58 -10.41 10.30
C PRO A 267 6.25 -9.78 10.72
N LEU A 268 6.32 -8.83 11.66
CA LEU A 268 5.13 -8.14 12.20
C LEU A 268 4.27 -7.50 11.12
N ALA A 269 4.88 -6.90 10.09
CA ALA A 269 4.15 -6.31 8.96
C ALA A 269 3.30 -7.33 8.20
N ARG A 270 3.75 -8.59 8.06
CA ARG A 270 2.95 -9.66 7.45
C ARG A 270 1.73 -9.98 8.30
N LEU A 271 1.91 -10.14 9.61
CA LEU A 271 0.79 -10.43 10.53
C LEU A 271 -0.24 -9.30 10.53
N ARG A 272 0.21 -8.05 10.55
CA ARG A 272 -0.67 -6.87 10.47
C ARG A 272 -1.49 -6.88 9.18
N ARG A 273 -0.87 -7.17 8.02
CA ARG A 273 -1.59 -7.27 6.76
C ARG A 273 -2.64 -8.39 6.79
N MET A 274 -2.32 -9.57 7.31
CA MET A 274 -3.27 -10.68 7.40
C MET A 274 -4.45 -10.36 8.33
N ILE A 275 -4.22 -9.69 9.44
CA ILE A 275 -5.30 -9.20 10.31
C ILE A 275 -6.17 -8.18 9.55
N LEU A 276 -5.54 -7.30 8.80
CA LEU A 276 -6.26 -6.32 7.97
C LEU A 276 -7.05 -6.99 6.85
N TRP A 277 -6.50 -8.01 6.17
CA TRP A 277 -7.23 -8.81 5.19
C TRP A 277 -8.45 -9.50 5.81
N ALA A 278 -8.29 -10.11 6.98
CA ALA A 278 -9.40 -10.71 7.73
C ALA A 278 -10.51 -9.69 8.00
N TYR A 279 -10.14 -8.51 8.48
CA TYR A 279 -11.07 -7.43 8.79
C TYR A 279 -11.81 -6.91 7.56
N LEU A 280 -11.10 -6.66 6.48
CA LEU A 280 -11.65 -6.10 5.24
C LEU A 280 -12.31 -7.14 4.33
N GLY A 281 -12.04 -8.42 4.55
CA GLY A 281 -12.49 -9.51 3.68
C GLY A 281 -11.70 -9.59 2.38
N VAL A 282 -10.41 -9.24 2.39
CA VAL A 282 -9.49 -9.41 1.27
C VAL A 282 -9.02 -10.86 1.23
N LEU A 283 -9.16 -11.51 0.09
CA LEU A 283 -8.59 -12.83 -0.17
C LEU A 283 -7.37 -12.69 -1.08
N PRO A 284 -6.18 -13.15 -0.66
CA PRO A 284 -4.99 -13.11 -1.47
C PRO A 284 -5.18 -13.89 -2.78
N GLY A 285 -4.77 -13.30 -3.91
CA GLY A 285 -4.82 -13.96 -5.22
C GLY A 285 -6.20 -14.00 -5.88
N GLU A 286 -7.22 -13.34 -5.33
CA GLU A 286 -8.55 -13.29 -5.96
C GLU A 286 -8.52 -12.55 -7.29
N TRP A 287 -7.66 -11.54 -7.44
CA TRP A 287 -7.47 -10.78 -8.67
C TRP A 287 -6.01 -10.85 -9.13
N ALA A 288 -5.80 -11.11 -10.43
CA ALA A 288 -4.47 -11.18 -11.02
C ALA A 288 -3.82 -9.80 -11.22
N HIS A 289 -4.62 -8.77 -11.49
CA HIS A 289 -4.20 -7.39 -11.74
C HIS A 289 -5.32 -6.40 -11.44
N PRO A 290 -5.03 -5.09 -11.27
CA PRO A 290 -6.03 -4.03 -11.21
C PRO A 290 -7.02 -4.09 -12.39
N LEU A 291 -8.29 -3.83 -12.14
CA LEU A 291 -9.38 -3.99 -13.10
C LEU A 291 -9.95 -2.66 -13.62
N TYR A 292 -9.52 -1.55 -13.03
CA TYR A 292 -9.88 -0.18 -13.39
C TYR A 292 -8.90 0.82 -12.82
N LEU A 293 -8.89 2.02 -13.36
CA LEU A 293 -8.17 3.18 -12.85
C LEU A 293 -9.16 4.10 -12.12
N ARG A 294 -8.83 4.46 -10.86
CA ARG A 294 -9.68 5.33 -10.06
C ARG A 294 -8.97 6.63 -9.72
N PRO A 295 -9.30 7.76 -10.36
CA PRO A 295 -8.81 9.06 -9.98
C PRO A 295 -9.33 9.47 -8.60
N LEU A 296 -8.44 9.97 -7.73
CA LEU A 296 -8.77 10.53 -6.42
C LEU A 296 -8.74 12.06 -6.44
N ALA A 297 -7.78 12.65 -7.16
CA ALA A 297 -7.67 14.10 -7.32
C ALA A 297 -6.98 14.46 -8.64
N ALA A 298 -7.30 15.61 -9.22
CA ALA A 298 -6.66 16.13 -10.42
C ALA A 298 -6.73 17.67 -10.47
N ASN A 299 -5.68 18.30 -11.03
CA ASN A 299 -5.68 19.70 -11.44
C ASN A 299 -6.01 19.82 -12.94
N ARG A 300 -5.79 21.01 -13.53
CA ARG A 300 -6.04 21.26 -14.97
C ARG A 300 -5.23 20.31 -15.87
N THR A 301 -3.95 20.11 -15.61
CA THR A 301 -3.09 19.17 -16.35
C THR A 301 -3.56 17.72 -16.16
N GLY A 302 -3.91 17.33 -14.93
CA GLY A 302 -4.47 16.02 -14.64
C GLY A 302 -5.77 15.72 -15.39
N ARG A 303 -6.62 16.73 -15.60
CA ARG A 303 -7.82 16.58 -16.46
C ARG A 303 -7.48 16.31 -17.92
N LEU A 304 -6.41 16.92 -18.43
CA LEU A 304 -5.92 16.62 -19.79
C LEU A 304 -5.36 15.18 -19.87
N LEU A 305 -4.64 14.73 -18.84
CA LEU A 305 -4.18 13.34 -18.76
C LEU A 305 -5.37 12.36 -18.71
N LEU A 306 -6.39 12.63 -17.89
CA LEU A 306 -7.62 11.82 -17.85
C LEU A 306 -8.33 11.76 -19.20
N ALA A 307 -8.33 12.86 -19.96
CA ALA A 307 -8.89 12.86 -21.31
C ALA A 307 -8.11 11.96 -22.27
N ARG A 308 -6.77 11.90 -22.16
CA ARG A 308 -5.90 10.97 -22.91
C ARG A 308 -6.12 9.52 -22.51
N MET A 309 -6.41 9.24 -21.23
CA MET A 309 -6.70 7.88 -20.73
C MET A 309 -8.00 7.27 -21.24
N ARG A 310 -8.76 7.94 -22.13
CA ARG A 310 -9.96 7.34 -22.76
C ARG A 310 -9.64 6.11 -23.61
N SER A 311 -8.40 6.01 -24.11
CA SER A 311 -7.85 4.86 -24.83
C SER A 311 -6.99 3.95 -23.95
N ALA A 312 -7.02 4.11 -22.62
CA ALA A 312 -6.31 3.26 -21.69
C ALA A 312 -6.80 1.81 -21.77
N GLU A 313 -5.91 0.87 -21.46
CA GLU A 313 -6.26 -0.56 -21.39
C GLU A 313 -7.35 -0.83 -20.34
N LEU A 314 -7.29 -0.11 -19.23
CA LEU A 314 -8.26 -0.22 -18.14
C LEU A 314 -9.30 0.91 -18.17
N PRO A 315 -10.58 0.61 -17.83
CA PRO A 315 -11.61 1.64 -17.71
C PRO A 315 -11.27 2.61 -16.58
N VAL A 316 -11.51 3.91 -16.82
CA VAL A 316 -11.29 5.00 -15.85
C VAL A 316 -12.60 5.32 -15.15
N LEU A 317 -12.68 5.10 -13.84
CA LEU A 317 -13.85 5.32 -13.00
C LEU A 317 -13.80 6.72 -12.34
N THR A 318 -14.35 7.72 -12.99
CA THR A 318 -14.52 9.07 -12.42
C THR A 318 -15.83 9.22 -11.62
N LYS A 319 -16.79 8.32 -11.83
CA LYS A 319 -18.06 8.25 -11.09
C LYS A 319 -18.31 6.80 -10.67
N ALA A 320 -18.70 6.59 -9.43
CA ALA A 320 -18.99 5.25 -8.90
C ALA A 320 -20.04 4.49 -9.72
N ALA A 321 -21.07 5.19 -10.22
CA ALA A 321 -22.12 4.58 -11.05
C ALA A 321 -21.60 3.89 -12.32
N GLN A 322 -20.43 4.27 -12.84
CA GLN A 322 -19.82 3.64 -14.03
C GLN A 322 -19.48 2.16 -13.80
N VAL A 323 -19.21 1.77 -12.55
CA VAL A 323 -18.88 0.38 -12.21
C VAL A 323 -19.98 -0.61 -12.58
N ARG A 324 -21.24 -0.14 -12.61
CA ARG A 324 -22.41 -0.97 -12.98
C ARG A 324 -22.32 -1.54 -14.40
N LYS A 325 -21.55 -0.88 -15.27
CA LYS A 325 -21.34 -1.28 -16.67
C LYS A 325 -20.12 -2.21 -16.85
N LEU A 326 -19.34 -2.46 -15.79
CA LEU A 326 -18.15 -3.28 -15.83
C LEU A 326 -18.48 -4.76 -15.57
N PRO A 327 -17.55 -5.67 -15.91
CA PRO A 327 -17.64 -7.08 -15.58
C PRO A 327 -17.83 -7.34 -14.07
N ASP A 328 -18.35 -8.52 -13.73
CA ASP A 328 -18.65 -8.89 -12.36
C ASP A 328 -17.42 -8.84 -11.44
N SER A 329 -16.26 -9.25 -11.91
CA SER A 329 -14.97 -9.15 -11.19
C SER A 329 -14.65 -7.71 -10.76
N SER A 330 -14.87 -6.73 -11.65
CA SER A 330 -14.68 -5.30 -11.34
C SER A 330 -15.72 -4.78 -10.34
N ARG A 331 -16.96 -5.24 -10.44
CA ARG A 331 -18.02 -4.89 -9.48
C ARG A 331 -17.72 -5.46 -8.09
N ARG A 332 -17.21 -6.69 -8.00
CA ARG A 332 -16.80 -7.30 -6.72
C ARG A 332 -15.63 -6.54 -6.11
N LEU A 333 -14.61 -6.17 -6.90
CA LEU A 333 -13.48 -5.37 -6.44
C LEU A 333 -13.96 -4.02 -5.89
N PHE A 334 -14.83 -3.32 -6.60
CA PHE A 334 -15.39 -2.04 -6.15
C PHE A 334 -16.24 -2.20 -4.88
N SER A 335 -17.02 -3.28 -4.78
CA SER A 335 -17.79 -3.58 -3.56
C SER A 335 -16.89 -3.86 -2.35
N LEU A 336 -15.74 -4.49 -2.56
CA LEU A 336 -14.72 -4.66 -1.53
C LEU A 336 -14.16 -3.30 -1.08
N GLU A 337 -13.83 -2.41 -2.02
CA GLU A 337 -13.29 -1.08 -1.72
C GLU A 337 -14.30 -0.17 -1.03
N THR A 338 -15.58 -0.21 -1.42
CA THR A 338 -16.64 0.55 -0.73
C THR A 338 -16.84 0.07 0.70
N ARG A 339 -16.90 -1.24 0.92
CA ARG A 339 -16.97 -1.82 2.25
C ARG A 339 -15.76 -1.43 3.11
N ALA A 340 -14.56 -1.46 2.52
CA ALA A 340 -13.34 -1.07 3.22
C ALA A 340 -13.37 0.41 3.64
N ALA A 341 -13.86 1.31 2.79
CA ALA A 341 -14.01 2.71 3.14
C ALA A 341 -15.04 2.92 4.28
N ASP A 342 -16.14 2.18 4.26
CA ASP A 342 -17.14 2.20 5.34
C ASP A 342 -16.53 1.69 6.66
N LEU A 343 -15.73 0.63 6.61
CA LEU A 343 -15.01 0.11 7.78
C LEU A 343 -13.90 1.06 8.27
N PHE A 344 -13.27 1.82 7.37
CA PHE A 344 -12.30 2.85 7.75
C PHE A 344 -12.97 4.00 8.52
N ALA A 345 -14.15 4.41 8.10
CA ALA A 345 -14.91 5.49 8.74
C ALA A 345 -15.26 5.18 10.20
N LEU A 346 -15.40 3.89 10.58
CA LEU A 346 -15.62 3.48 11.97
C LEU A 346 -14.46 3.84 12.92
N ALA A 347 -13.27 4.12 12.39
CA ALA A 347 -12.13 4.55 13.16
C ALA A 347 -12.01 6.08 13.30
N TYR A 348 -12.97 6.85 12.83
CA TYR A 348 -12.99 8.30 13.01
C TYR A 348 -13.15 8.66 14.49
N PRO A 349 -12.42 9.69 14.97
CA PRO A 349 -12.54 10.17 16.35
C PRO A 349 -13.97 10.59 16.69
N ASN A 350 -14.68 11.22 15.75
CA ASN A 350 -16.09 11.59 15.91
C ASN A 350 -16.98 10.56 15.21
N LEU A 351 -17.66 9.71 15.97
CA LEU A 351 -18.57 8.68 15.44
C LEU A 351 -19.71 9.28 14.61
N ALA A 352 -20.16 10.50 14.87
CA ALA A 352 -21.17 11.16 14.04
C ALA A 352 -20.70 11.43 12.60
N ALA A 353 -19.38 11.47 12.37
CA ALA A 353 -18.78 11.61 11.03
C ALA A 353 -18.62 10.27 10.30
N SER A 354 -18.80 9.11 10.97
CA SER A 354 -18.56 7.77 10.41
C SER A 354 -19.74 7.23 9.59
N LEU A 355 -20.16 8.01 8.59
CA LEU A 355 -21.26 7.63 7.71
C LEU A 355 -20.77 6.66 6.62
N ALA A 356 -21.53 5.60 6.38
CA ALA A 356 -21.28 4.66 5.29
C ALA A 356 -21.70 5.21 3.91
N GLY A 357 -21.19 4.57 2.84
CA GLY A 357 -21.59 4.84 1.46
C GLY A 357 -20.92 6.05 0.82
N ASP A 358 -19.86 6.58 1.41
CA ASP A 358 -19.15 7.76 0.88
C ASP A 358 -18.52 7.50 -0.49
N GLU A 359 -18.06 6.26 -0.73
CA GLU A 359 -17.46 5.84 -2.01
C GLU A 359 -18.44 5.90 -3.20
N TRP A 360 -19.73 5.74 -2.93
CA TRP A 360 -20.77 5.84 -3.96
C TRP A 360 -21.13 7.30 -4.32
N ARG A 361 -20.94 8.22 -3.37
CA ARG A 361 -21.31 9.62 -3.50
C ARG A 361 -20.18 10.50 -4.00
N ALA A 362 -18.96 10.20 -3.55
CA ALA A 362 -17.82 11.06 -3.82
C ALA A 362 -17.12 10.71 -5.15
N GLY A 363 -16.85 11.74 -5.93
CA GLY A 363 -15.97 11.70 -7.10
C GLY A 363 -14.55 12.10 -6.78
N PRO A 364 -13.67 12.24 -7.80
CA PRO A 364 -12.34 12.80 -7.64
C PRO A 364 -12.42 14.29 -7.26
N VAL A 365 -11.48 14.74 -6.41
CA VAL A 365 -11.33 16.15 -6.06
C VAL A 365 -10.71 16.89 -7.24
N MET A 366 -11.42 17.89 -7.79
CA MET A 366 -10.94 18.72 -8.90
C MET A 366 -10.43 20.06 -8.36
N LEU A 367 -9.15 20.38 -8.64
CA LEU A 367 -8.43 21.56 -8.16
C LEU A 367 -8.07 22.50 -9.31
#